data_e89ca5d3cc57b5108c96731a8ad6553e
#
_entry.id   e89ca5d3cc57b5108c96731a8ad6553e
#
_cell.length_a   1.000
_cell.length_b   1.000
_cell.length_c   1.000
_cell.angle_alpha   90.00
_cell.angle_beta   90.00
_cell.angle_gamma   90.00
#
_symmetry.space_group_name_H-M   'P 1'
#
loop_
_entity.id
_entity.type
_entity.pdbx_description
1 polymer ?
#
loop_
_entity_poly.entity_id
_entity_poly.type
_entity_poly.pdbx_seq_one_letter_code
_entity_poly.pdbx_strand_id
1 'polypeptide(L)'
;MAATQFSSEEWDRIRAKLQSGPKRYGLPRREYGSVLLGSFNIRKMGNTRNRSPDTWEFLAGICRSFDLVAVQEIMDDLSGLRRLMSLLGPEFSLVVSDMTGVFPSEPGVGERLGFIYRWNVVERMEVASDITYDRTKVIDSIAGDYQTFTEDMGPYAQKLNDYEAGLRKTKPKLKLRSFLSFIRQPFCVAFRIAGHPGTKPYELMAVNAHLYFRNYIADLRQEFNALADWIMSRSMANTNAYYPNFILLGDLNLDYDNPKTDRDRIEQRIKLLHRDLVGANVNFPFLDIHPNRQEIFRTNARLTETFDQIGLFNRDPRLPAHTENTTMVTQPQGPDYGVFEFGNLFSEALLDRPYTDLSSAEAADFVARFEHKVSDHMPVWVRLPLPVS
;
A
#
# COMPACT_ATOMS: atom_id res chain seq x y z
N MET A 1 4.45 18.06 21.65
CA MET A 1 3.96 19.32 21.04
C MET A 1 3.20 18.95 19.78
N ALA A 2 2.12 19.64 19.42
CA ALA A 2 1.43 19.40 18.14
C ALA A 2 2.37 19.86 16.99
N ALA A 3 2.53 19.02 15.96
CA ALA A 3 3.36 19.38 14.82
C ALA A 3 2.84 20.66 14.13
N THR A 4 3.72 21.61 13.88
CA THR A 4 3.38 22.89 13.27
C THR A 4 3.00 22.70 11.80
N GLN A 5 1.92 23.33 11.34
CA GLN A 5 1.56 23.37 9.91
C GLN A 5 2.63 24.13 9.12
N PHE A 6 2.77 23.79 7.85
CA PHE A 6 3.56 24.61 6.92
C PHE A 6 2.80 25.89 6.62
N SER A 7 3.54 27.02 6.56
CA SER A 7 2.96 28.31 6.17
C SER A 7 2.67 28.35 4.66
N SER A 8 1.87 29.33 4.22
CA SER A 8 1.59 29.52 2.79
C SER A 8 2.87 29.80 1.99
N GLU A 9 3.81 30.57 2.55
CA GLU A 9 5.10 30.85 1.91
C GLU A 9 5.96 29.59 1.75
N GLU A 10 5.98 28.70 2.78
CA GLU A 10 6.65 27.40 2.68
C GLU A 10 6.01 26.55 1.59
N TRP A 11 4.68 26.51 1.51
CA TRP A 11 3.95 25.81 0.45
C TRP A 11 4.24 26.37 -0.94
N ASP A 12 4.39 27.68 -1.09
CA ASP A 12 4.76 28.31 -2.36
C ASP A 12 6.15 27.87 -2.81
N ARG A 13 7.11 27.81 -1.88
CA ARG A 13 8.48 27.29 -2.14
C ARG A 13 8.44 25.81 -2.54
N ILE A 14 7.66 24.97 -1.84
CA ILE A 14 7.51 23.55 -2.14
C ILE A 14 6.92 23.38 -3.53
N ARG A 15 5.85 24.10 -3.87
CA ARG A 15 5.20 24.05 -5.20
C ARG A 15 6.15 24.49 -6.32
N ALA A 16 6.84 25.60 -6.14
CA ALA A 16 7.81 26.10 -7.12
C ALA A 16 8.93 25.08 -7.36
N LYS A 17 9.45 24.47 -6.29
CA LYS A 17 10.50 23.46 -6.36
C LYS A 17 10.01 22.20 -7.10
N LEU A 18 8.82 21.70 -6.79
CA LEU A 18 8.23 20.55 -7.46
C LEU A 18 8.00 20.83 -8.95
N GLN A 19 7.47 22.01 -9.30
CA GLN A 19 7.22 22.39 -10.70
C GLN A 19 8.50 22.47 -11.52
N SER A 20 9.60 22.88 -10.92
CA SER A 20 10.89 22.99 -11.59
C SER A 20 11.52 21.65 -12.00
N GLY A 21 11.14 20.56 -11.32
CA GLY A 21 11.73 19.25 -11.58
C GLY A 21 11.00 18.05 -10.91
N PRO A 22 9.75 17.73 -11.27
CA PRO A 22 9.02 16.68 -10.59
C PRO A 22 9.68 15.31 -10.69
N LYS A 23 10.31 14.98 -11.81
CA LYS A 23 11.05 13.71 -12.00
C LYS A 23 12.21 13.55 -11.02
N ARG A 24 12.82 14.65 -10.56
CA ARG A 24 13.92 14.63 -9.58
C ARG A 24 13.50 14.01 -8.26
N TYR A 25 12.25 14.19 -7.88
CA TYR A 25 11.70 13.68 -6.63
C TYR A 25 10.91 12.38 -6.83
N GLY A 26 11.00 11.77 -8.01
CA GLY A 26 10.33 10.51 -8.30
C GLY A 26 8.82 10.63 -8.57
N LEU A 27 8.27 11.84 -8.73
CA LEU A 27 6.87 11.98 -9.13
C LEU A 27 6.72 11.62 -10.61
N PRO A 28 5.94 10.57 -10.97
CA PRO A 28 5.81 10.15 -12.36
C PRO A 28 5.00 11.17 -13.15
N ARG A 29 5.31 11.28 -14.44
CA ARG A 29 4.46 11.99 -15.40
C ARG A 29 3.67 10.98 -16.19
N ARG A 30 2.43 11.31 -16.52
CA ARG A 30 1.65 10.50 -17.46
C ARG A 30 2.33 10.56 -18.84
N GLU A 31 2.48 9.41 -19.46
CA GLU A 31 3.09 9.27 -20.78
C GLU A 31 2.14 8.51 -21.70
N TYR A 32 2.08 8.93 -22.96
CA TYR A 32 1.26 8.26 -23.96
C TYR A 32 1.70 6.79 -24.09
N GLY A 33 0.72 5.89 -24.24
CA GLY A 33 1.00 4.46 -24.35
C GLY A 33 1.27 3.76 -23.02
N SER A 34 0.99 4.40 -21.90
CA SER A 34 1.17 3.80 -20.56
C SER A 34 0.07 4.17 -19.57
N VAL A 35 -0.04 3.40 -18.51
CA VAL A 35 -0.91 3.64 -17.35
C VAL A 35 -0.09 3.62 -16.06
N LEU A 36 -0.38 4.53 -15.15
CA LEU A 36 0.31 4.66 -13.87
C LEU A 36 -0.56 4.10 -12.74
N LEU A 37 -0.06 3.05 -12.10
CA LEU A 37 -0.64 2.48 -10.89
C LEU A 37 0.17 2.93 -9.69
N GLY A 38 -0.50 3.37 -8.62
CA GLY A 38 0.14 3.83 -7.40
C GLY A 38 -0.44 3.18 -6.15
N SER A 39 0.30 3.26 -5.06
CA SER A 39 -0.16 2.99 -3.71
C SER A 39 0.29 4.11 -2.79
N PHE A 40 -0.60 4.59 -1.93
CA PHE A 40 -0.30 5.67 -1.02
C PHE A 40 -1.06 5.54 0.30
N ASN A 41 -0.36 5.20 1.36
CA ASN A 41 -0.88 5.36 2.71
C ASN A 41 -0.94 6.85 3.04
N ILE A 42 -2.16 7.42 3.03
CA ILE A 42 -2.40 8.83 3.41
C ILE A 42 -2.74 8.86 4.90
N ARG A 43 -1.71 8.78 5.73
CA ARG A 43 -1.81 8.69 7.18
C ARG A 43 -3.08 9.30 7.76
N LYS A 44 -3.93 8.47 8.39
CA LYS A 44 -5.14 8.89 9.13
C LYS A 44 -5.98 9.91 8.36
N MET A 45 -6.30 9.59 7.10
CA MET A 45 -7.13 10.42 6.25
C MET A 45 -8.58 10.42 6.74
N GLY A 46 -8.89 11.35 7.62
CA GLY A 46 -10.20 11.50 8.25
C GLY A 46 -10.69 12.95 8.14
N ASN A 47 -10.87 13.62 9.27
CA ASN A 47 -11.43 14.95 9.34
C ASN A 47 -10.60 15.99 8.56
N THR A 48 -11.30 16.80 7.74
CA THR A 48 -10.66 17.85 6.92
C THR A 48 -9.88 18.89 7.72
N ARG A 49 -10.22 19.11 8.99
CA ARG A 49 -9.57 20.11 9.86
C ARG A 49 -8.16 19.68 10.30
N ASN A 50 -7.81 18.40 10.12
CA ASN A 50 -6.50 17.89 10.51
C ASN A 50 -5.37 18.34 9.59
N ARG A 51 -5.70 18.83 8.38
CA ARG A 51 -4.75 19.28 7.36
C ARG A 51 -5.14 20.65 6.83
N SER A 52 -4.14 21.47 6.45
CA SER A 52 -4.38 22.75 5.80
C SER A 52 -4.95 22.58 4.38
N PRO A 53 -5.59 23.61 3.82
CA PRO A 53 -6.02 23.59 2.41
C PRO A 53 -4.86 23.26 1.45
N ASP A 54 -3.67 23.83 1.67
CA ASP A 54 -2.48 23.58 0.86
C ASP A 54 -2.03 22.10 0.93
N THR A 55 -2.12 21.48 2.11
CA THR A 55 -1.84 20.05 2.24
C THR A 55 -2.81 19.22 1.42
N TRP A 56 -4.10 19.54 1.44
CA TRP A 56 -5.10 18.84 0.63
C TRP A 56 -4.83 19.00 -0.88
N GLU A 57 -4.46 20.20 -1.33
CA GLU A 57 -4.07 20.45 -2.72
C GLU A 57 -2.81 19.65 -3.11
N PHE A 58 -1.84 19.55 -2.22
CA PHE A 58 -0.63 18.76 -2.45
C PHE A 58 -0.96 17.26 -2.58
N LEU A 59 -1.77 16.71 -1.68
CA LEU A 59 -2.24 15.32 -1.73
C LEU A 59 -3.04 15.04 -3.02
N ALA A 60 -3.92 15.97 -3.41
CA ALA A 60 -4.65 15.88 -4.67
C ALA A 60 -3.70 15.93 -5.88
N GLY A 61 -2.67 16.77 -5.84
CA GLY A 61 -1.62 16.83 -6.86
C GLY A 61 -0.89 15.50 -7.04
N ILE A 62 -0.56 14.83 -5.94
CA ILE A 62 0.04 13.49 -5.95
C ILE A 62 -0.92 12.48 -6.59
N CYS A 63 -2.15 12.37 -6.07
CA CYS A 63 -3.12 11.40 -6.57
C CYS A 63 -3.47 11.63 -8.05
N ARG A 64 -3.45 12.88 -8.51
CA ARG A 64 -3.71 13.26 -9.91
C ARG A 64 -2.64 12.72 -10.88
N SER A 65 -1.46 12.39 -10.39
CA SER A 65 -0.39 11.80 -11.20
C SER A 65 -0.67 10.35 -11.60
N PHE A 66 -1.58 9.68 -10.93
CA PHE A 66 -1.91 8.28 -11.17
C PHE A 66 -3.20 8.10 -11.97
N ASP A 67 -3.28 6.98 -12.68
CA ASP A 67 -4.52 6.55 -13.33
C ASP A 67 -5.34 5.64 -12.42
N LEU A 68 -4.66 4.88 -11.54
CA LEU A 68 -5.25 4.11 -10.43
C LEU A 68 -4.33 4.22 -9.23
N VAL A 69 -4.85 4.60 -8.08
CA VAL A 69 -4.10 4.62 -6.82
C VAL A 69 -4.88 3.92 -5.70
N ALA A 70 -4.22 2.94 -5.07
CA ALA A 70 -4.68 2.32 -3.84
C ALA A 70 -4.38 3.26 -2.67
N VAL A 71 -5.36 3.54 -1.83
CA VAL A 71 -5.25 4.43 -0.68
C VAL A 71 -5.55 3.66 0.60
N GLN A 72 -4.68 3.81 1.60
CA GLN A 72 -4.81 3.21 2.91
C GLN A 72 -5.07 4.28 3.97
N GLU A 73 -5.47 3.85 5.17
CA GLU A 73 -5.81 4.68 6.32
C GLU A 73 -6.94 5.70 6.07
N ILE A 74 -7.94 5.30 5.30
CA ILE A 74 -9.18 6.08 5.19
C ILE A 74 -10.00 5.84 6.47
N MET A 75 -10.06 6.87 7.32
CA MET A 75 -10.71 6.77 8.63
C MET A 75 -12.24 6.77 8.52
N ASP A 76 -12.92 6.57 9.63
CA ASP A 76 -14.39 6.60 9.76
C ASP A 76 -15.02 7.92 9.26
N ASP A 77 -14.39 9.06 9.54
CA ASP A 77 -14.79 10.38 9.02
C ASP A 77 -14.33 10.53 7.57
N LEU A 78 -15.25 10.36 6.63
CA LEU A 78 -15.00 10.46 5.20
C LEU A 78 -14.87 11.91 4.67
N SER A 79 -14.91 12.92 5.52
CA SER A 79 -14.87 14.33 5.06
C SER A 79 -13.56 14.66 4.34
N GLY A 80 -12.43 14.11 4.80
CA GLY A 80 -11.14 14.25 4.14
C GLY A 80 -11.10 13.60 2.76
N LEU A 81 -11.63 12.37 2.64
CA LEU A 81 -11.73 11.68 1.36
C LEU A 81 -12.62 12.46 0.37
N ARG A 82 -13.77 12.95 0.82
CA ARG A 82 -14.65 13.79 -0.02
C ARG A 82 -13.97 15.08 -0.45
N ARG A 83 -13.17 15.70 0.43
CA ARG A 83 -12.37 16.87 0.09
C ARG A 83 -11.33 16.53 -0.98
N LEU A 84 -10.62 15.43 -0.83
CA LEU A 84 -9.64 14.96 -1.82
C LEU A 84 -10.31 14.74 -3.19
N MET A 85 -11.43 14.03 -3.23
CA MET A 85 -12.18 13.78 -4.46
C MET A 85 -12.70 15.08 -5.11
N SER A 86 -13.18 16.04 -4.31
CA SER A 86 -13.58 17.37 -4.81
C SER A 86 -12.44 18.11 -5.50
N LEU A 87 -11.21 17.98 -5.00
CA LEU A 87 -10.02 18.60 -5.59
C LEU A 87 -9.53 17.86 -6.84
N LEU A 88 -9.68 16.55 -6.89
CA LEU A 88 -9.33 15.73 -8.07
C LEU A 88 -10.23 16.04 -9.26
N GLY A 89 -11.50 16.32 -9.01
CA GLY A 89 -12.46 16.68 -10.05
C GLY A 89 -13.21 15.48 -10.66
N PRO A 90 -14.10 15.75 -11.64
CA PRO A 90 -15.06 14.77 -12.15
C PRO A 90 -14.45 13.64 -12.99
N GLU A 91 -13.21 13.75 -13.38
CA GLU A 91 -12.50 12.70 -14.14
C GLU A 91 -12.04 11.53 -13.25
N PHE A 92 -12.16 11.67 -11.94
CA PHE A 92 -11.81 10.62 -10.99
C PHE A 92 -13.06 10.01 -10.35
N SER A 93 -13.00 8.71 -10.15
CA SER A 93 -13.97 7.92 -9.43
C SER A 93 -13.32 7.23 -8.23
N LEU A 94 -14.15 6.73 -7.33
CA LEU A 94 -13.74 6.17 -6.05
C LEU A 94 -14.53 4.90 -5.75
N VAL A 95 -13.85 3.91 -5.17
CA VAL A 95 -14.47 2.78 -4.49
C VAL A 95 -13.75 2.53 -3.18
N VAL A 96 -14.49 2.28 -2.10
CA VAL A 96 -13.93 2.05 -0.75
C VAL A 96 -14.54 0.78 -0.15
N SER A 97 -13.74 0.10 0.68
CA SER A 97 -14.18 -1.02 1.50
C SER A 97 -15.13 -0.58 2.61
N ASP A 98 -15.74 -1.55 3.27
CA ASP A 98 -16.30 -1.30 4.58
C ASP A 98 -15.18 -1.04 5.62
N MET A 99 -15.58 -0.60 6.80
CA MET A 99 -14.66 -0.32 7.89
C MET A 99 -14.10 -1.62 8.45
N THR A 100 -12.78 -1.79 8.35
CA THR A 100 -12.13 -3.03 8.76
C THR A 100 -11.86 -3.06 10.26
N GLY A 101 -12.00 -4.22 10.79
CA GLY A 101 -11.63 -4.80 12.05
C GLY A 101 -11.45 -3.91 13.27
N VAL A 102 -12.35 -4.08 14.23
CA VAL A 102 -12.04 -3.71 15.62
C VAL A 102 -11.67 -4.99 16.34
N PHE A 103 -10.38 -5.20 16.55
CA PHE A 103 -9.91 -6.32 17.36
C PHE A 103 -10.40 -6.16 18.81
N PRO A 104 -10.80 -7.21 19.53
CA PRO A 104 -11.32 -7.09 20.88
C PRO A 104 -10.40 -6.30 21.81
N SER A 105 -10.87 -5.16 22.28
CA SER A 105 -10.20 -4.25 23.21
C SER A 105 -9.01 -3.45 22.67
N GLU A 106 -8.76 -3.45 21.35
CA GLU A 106 -7.79 -2.56 20.72
C GLU A 106 -8.54 -1.41 20.02
N PRO A 107 -8.44 -0.17 20.53
CA PRO A 107 -8.95 0.98 19.79
C PRO A 107 -8.03 1.28 18.60
N GLY A 108 -8.58 1.68 17.47
CA GLY A 108 -7.80 2.32 16.43
C GLY A 108 -7.64 1.56 15.11
N VAL A 109 -8.41 0.50 14.87
CA VAL A 109 -8.38 -0.21 13.59
C VAL A 109 -9.63 0.06 12.75
N GLY A 110 -10.31 1.17 13.00
CA GLY A 110 -11.46 1.60 12.19
C GLY A 110 -11.01 2.30 10.92
N GLU A 111 -10.43 1.55 9.99
CA GLU A 111 -9.89 2.06 8.73
C GLU A 111 -10.63 1.44 7.54
N ARG A 112 -10.64 2.16 6.43
CA ARG A 112 -11.06 1.66 5.12
C ARG A 112 -9.88 1.68 4.17
N LEU A 113 -9.96 0.81 3.19
CA LEU A 113 -9.09 0.77 2.02
C LEU A 113 -9.88 1.28 0.83
N GLY A 114 -9.23 1.97 -0.10
CA GLY A 114 -9.93 2.51 -1.26
C GLY A 114 -9.08 2.51 -2.50
N PHE A 115 -9.76 2.66 -3.63
CA PHE A 115 -9.13 2.93 -4.91
C PHE A 115 -9.71 4.21 -5.49
N ILE A 116 -8.82 5.13 -5.86
CA ILE A 116 -9.15 6.32 -6.65
C ILE A 116 -8.64 6.05 -8.05
N TYR A 117 -9.46 6.25 -9.06
CA TYR A 117 -9.10 5.93 -10.44
C TYR A 117 -9.68 6.92 -11.45
N ARG A 118 -8.96 7.12 -12.53
CA ARG A 118 -9.37 7.93 -13.67
C ARG A 118 -10.26 7.08 -14.58
N TRP A 119 -11.57 7.33 -14.54
CA TRP A 119 -12.58 6.46 -15.15
C TRP A 119 -12.49 6.35 -16.68
N ASN A 120 -11.88 7.30 -17.37
CA ASN A 120 -11.68 7.24 -18.82
C ASN A 120 -10.45 6.42 -19.24
N VAL A 121 -9.65 5.92 -18.29
CA VAL A 121 -8.47 5.07 -18.54
C VAL A 121 -8.63 3.72 -17.87
N VAL A 122 -9.21 3.70 -16.68
CA VAL A 122 -9.41 2.52 -15.85
C VAL A 122 -10.89 2.37 -15.53
N GLU A 123 -11.48 1.32 -16.02
CA GLU A 123 -12.88 0.96 -15.78
C GLU A 123 -12.98 0.02 -14.57
N ARG A 124 -13.85 0.34 -13.61
CA ARG A 124 -14.20 -0.60 -12.54
C ARG A 124 -15.17 -1.63 -13.08
N MET A 125 -14.83 -2.90 -12.89
CA MET A 125 -15.67 -4.02 -13.25
C MET A 125 -16.63 -4.41 -12.10
N GLU A 126 -17.30 -5.53 -12.23
CA GLU A 126 -18.40 -5.95 -11.34
C GLU A 126 -17.97 -6.42 -9.95
N VAL A 127 -16.72 -6.96 -9.81
CA VAL A 127 -16.26 -7.54 -8.53
C VAL A 127 -15.64 -6.47 -7.67
N ALA A 128 -16.18 -6.29 -6.46
CA ALA A 128 -15.59 -5.49 -5.39
C ALA A 128 -15.96 -6.13 -4.05
N SER A 129 -14.98 -6.64 -3.32
CA SER A 129 -15.25 -7.31 -2.04
C SER A 129 -14.02 -7.28 -1.12
N ASP A 130 -14.28 -7.35 0.18
CA ASP A 130 -13.23 -7.59 1.16
C ASP A 130 -12.79 -9.05 1.11
N ILE A 131 -11.48 -9.29 1.27
CA ILE A 131 -10.92 -10.63 1.36
C ILE A 131 -11.10 -11.14 2.79
N THR A 132 -11.96 -12.12 2.94
CA THR A 132 -12.21 -12.78 4.21
C THR A 132 -11.90 -14.27 4.10
N TYR A 133 -11.53 -14.88 5.20
CA TYR A 133 -11.48 -16.33 5.29
C TYR A 133 -12.89 -16.87 5.51
N ASP A 134 -13.23 -17.88 4.74
CA ASP A 134 -14.44 -18.64 4.98
C ASP A 134 -14.32 -19.45 6.30
N ARG A 135 -15.46 -19.95 6.75
CA ARG A 135 -15.54 -20.72 8.00
C ARG A 135 -14.56 -21.90 8.03
N THR A 136 -14.39 -22.58 6.91
CA THR A 136 -13.50 -23.74 6.80
C THR A 136 -12.06 -23.35 7.06
N LYS A 137 -11.59 -22.26 6.44
CA LYS A 137 -10.23 -21.74 6.63
C LYS A 137 -9.97 -21.30 8.06
N VAL A 138 -10.94 -20.67 8.72
CA VAL A 138 -10.82 -20.28 10.14
C VAL A 138 -10.73 -21.53 11.03
N ILE A 139 -11.55 -22.55 10.78
CA ILE A 139 -11.48 -23.81 11.54
C ILE A 139 -10.15 -24.53 11.31
N ASP A 140 -9.67 -24.60 10.08
CA ASP A 140 -8.37 -25.19 9.75
C ASP A 140 -7.22 -24.48 10.47
N SER A 141 -7.25 -23.14 10.52
CA SER A 141 -6.25 -22.35 11.25
C SER A 141 -6.26 -22.62 12.75
N ILE A 142 -7.46 -22.72 13.35
CA ILE A 142 -7.59 -23.09 14.78
C ILE A 142 -7.11 -24.51 15.02
N ALA A 143 -7.47 -25.47 14.16
CA ALA A 143 -7.09 -26.86 14.32
C ALA A 143 -5.58 -27.07 14.14
N GLY A 144 -4.97 -26.35 13.19
CA GLY A 144 -3.53 -26.43 12.90
C GLY A 144 -2.64 -25.87 14.01
N ASP A 145 -3.15 -24.92 14.80
CA ASP A 145 -2.41 -24.27 15.90
C ASP A 145 -3.20 -24.30 17.23
N TYR A 146 -3.90 -25.40 17.46
CA TYR A 146 -4.86 -25.53 18.57
C TYR A 146 -4.24 -25.28 19.95
N GLN A 147 -3.00 -25.72 20.15
CA GLN A 147 -2.33 -25.51 21.44
C GLN A 147 -2.09 -24.02 21.70
N THR A 148 -1.48 -23.30 20.77
CA THR A 148 -1.22 -21.85 20.90
C THR A 148 -2.54 -21.07 21.04
N PHE A 149 -3.54 -21.45 20.26
CA PHE A 149 -4.85 -20.84 20.31
C PHE A 149 -5.48 -20.98 21.72
N THR A 150 -5.44 -22.16 22.33
CA THR A 150 -6.00 -22.40 23.66
C THR A 150 -5.20 -21.73 24.78
N GLU A 151 -3.87 -21.67 24.64
CA GLU A 151 -3.00 -20.94 25.58
C GLU A 151 -3.33 -19.44 25.61
N ASP A 152 -3.67 -18.84 24.47
CA ASP A 152 -4.03 -17.42 24.38
C ASP A 152 -5.47 -17.15 24.82
N MET A 153 -6.41 -18.00 24.39
CA MET A 153 -7.84 -17.82 24.65
C MET A 153 -8.27 -18.12 26.05
N GLY A 154 -7.68 -19.12 26.71
CA GLY A 154 -8.04 -19.52 28.07
C GLY A 154 -7.91 -18.37 29.09
N PRO A 155 -6.72 -17.76 29.24
CA PRO A 155 -6.52 -16.63 30.14
C PRO A 155 -7.36 -15.40 29.77
N TYR A 156 -7.61 -15.17 28.48
CA TYR A 156 -8.45 -14.08 28.02
C TYR A 156 -9.91 -14.30 28.45
N ALA A 157 -10.46 -15.48 28.20
CA ALA A 157 -11.83 -15.83 28.58
C ALA A 157 -12.07 -15.69 30.08
N GLN A 158 -11.13 -16.16 30.91
CA GLN A 158 -11.22 -15.98 32.38
C GLN A 158 -11.27 -14.50 32.77
N LYS A 159 -10.35 -13.68 32.24
CA LYS A 159 -10.32 -12.24 32.51
C LYS A 159 -11.56 -11.50 31.99
N LEU A 160 -12.14 -11.97 30.88
CA LEU A 160 -13.38 -11.40 30.35
C LEU A 160 -14.57 -11.71 31.29
N ASN A 161 -14.69 -12.96 31.75
CA ASN A 161 -15.69 -13.34 32.73
C ASN A 161 -15.57 -12.53 34.01
N ASP A 162 -14.34 -12.32 34.53
CA ASP A 162 -14.08 -11.48 35.70
C ASP A 162 -14.52 -10.02 35.48
N TYR A 163 -14.30 -9.50 34.27
CA TYR A 163 -14.74 -8.15 33.89
C TYR A 163 -16.28 -8.06 33.84
N GLU A 164 -16.93 -9.03 33.21
CA GLU A 164 -18.41 -9.08 33.11
C GLU A 164 -19.09 -9.28 34.48
N ALA A 165 -18.43 -10.02 35.37
CA ALA A 165 -18.87 -10.18 36.75
C ALA A 165 -18.56 -8.96 37.67
N GLY A 166 -17.94 -7.90 37.12
CA GLY A 166 -17.58 -6.72 37.92
C GLY A 166 -16.35 -6.90 38.85
N LEU A 167 -15.70 -8.06 38.77
CA LEU A 167 -14.50 -8.39 39.54
C LEU A 167 -13.24 -7.71 39.00
N ARG A 168 -13.31 -7.24 37.77
CA ARG A 168 -12.24 -6.52 37.09
C ARG A 168 -12.75 -5.19 36.54
N LYS A 169 -11.99 -4.10 36.75
CA LYS A 169 -12.36 -2.73 36.31
C LYS A 169 -12.11 -2.47 34.82
N THR A 170 -11.17 -3.18 34.23
CA THR A 170 -10.72 -2.92 32.85
C THR A 170 -10.98 -4.12 31.96
N LYS A 171 -11.62 -3.91 30.82
CA LYS A 171 -11.84 -4.96 29.83
C LYS A 171 -10.49 -5.55 29.38
N PRO A 172 -10.33 -6.88 29.39
CA PRO A 172 -9.07 -7.50 28.98
C PRO A 172 -8.82 -7.28 27.49
N LYS A 173 -7.53 -7.21 27.12
CA LYS A 173 -7.10 -7.22 25.74
C LYS A 173 -6.76 -8.65 25.32
N LEU A 174 -7.26 -9.09 24.19
CA LEU A 174 -6.87 -10.34 23.57
C LEU A 174 -5.53 -10.14 22.85
N LYS A 175 -4.59 -11.04 23.09
CA LYS A 175 -3.37 -11.19 22.28
C LYS A 175 -3.42 -12.58 21.70
N LEU A 176 -3.56 -12.67 20.40
CA LEU A 176 -3.66 -13.92 19.68
C LEU A 176 -2.43 -14.08 18.79
N ARG A 177 -1.68 -15.18 19.00
CA ARG A 177 -0.48 -15.53 18.21
C ARG A 177 -0.85 -16.29 16.94
N SER A 178 -1.98 -16.98 16.95
CA SER A 178 -2.46 -17.76 15.80
C SER A 178 -3.18 -16.86 14.81
N PHE A 179 -2.85 -16.99 13.53
CA PHE A 179 -3.55 -16.30 12.45
C PHE A 179 -4.91 -16.95 12.19
N LEU A 180 -5.98 -16.21 12.43
CA LEU A 180 -7.36 -16.65 12.16
C LEU A 180 -7.97 -15.93 10.95
N SER A 181 -7.70 -14.66 10.83
CA SER A 181 -8.22 -13.78 9.78
C SER A 181 -7.39 -12.51 9.76
N PHE A 182 -7.50 -11.75 8.68
CA PHE A 182 -6.89 -10.43 8.58
C PHE A 182 -7.49 -9.48 9.63
N ILE A 183 -6.64 -8.70 10.29
CA ILE A 183 -7.08 -7.63 11.19
C ILE A 183 -7.72 -6.51 10.38
N ARG A 184 -7.10 -6.17 9.24
CA ARG A 184 -7.64 -5.31 8.20
C ARG A 184 -7.85 -6.16 6.96
N GLN A 185 -9.12 -6.44 6.62
CA GLN A 185 -9.41 -7.23 5.43
C GLN A 185 -8.89 -6.52 4.18
N PRO A 186 -8.01 -7.16 3.39
CA PRO A 186 -7.60 -6.58 2.12
C PRO A 186 -8.80 -6.39 1.20
N PHE A 187 -8.82 -5.29 0.46
CA PHE A 187 -9.93 -4.93 -0.43
C PHE A 187 -9.58 -5.27 -1.88
N CYS A 188 -10.37 -6.14 -2.49
CA CYS A 188 -10.15 -6.65 -3.84
C CYS A 188 -11.20 -6.09 -4.80
N VAL A 189 -10.74 -5.46 -5.88
CA VAL A 189 -11.61 -4.85 -6.90
C VAL A 189 -11.14 -5.23 -8.29
N ALA A 190 -12.06 -5.63 -9.15
CA ALA A 190 -11.79 -5.89 -10.54
C ALA A 190 -11.72 -4.59 -11.36
N PHE A 191 -10.67 -4.43 -12.15
CA PHE A 191 -10.48 -3.31 -13.05
C PHE A 191 -10.11 -3.79 -14.45
N ARG A 192 -10.42 -2.94 -15.43
CA ARG A 192 -10.07 -3.10 -16.82
C ARG A 192 -9.32 -1.86 -17.28
N ILE A 193 -8.10 -2.05 -17.78
CA ILE A 193 -7.32 -0.98 -18.40
C ILE A 193 -7.59 -1.07 -19.90
N ALA A 194 -8.22 -0.03 -20.44
CA ALA A 194 -8.50 0.06 -21.88
C ALA A 194 -7.20 0.20 -22.68
N GLY A 195 -7.13 -0.51 -23.79
CA GLY A 195 -6.04 -0.37 -24.75
C GLY A 195 -6.36 0.64 -25.83
N HIS A 196 -5.55 0.60 -26.89
CA HIS A 196 -5.83 1.32 -28.14
C HIS A 196 -6.95 0.62 -28.93
N PRO A 197 -7.62 1.31 -29.85
CA PRO A 197 -8.60 0.67 -30.72
C PRO A 197 -8.04 -0.58 -31.42
N GLY A 198 -8.76 -1.69 -31.31
CA GLY A 198 -8.36 -2.98 -31.89
C GLY A 198 -7.44 -3.84 -31.01
N THR A 199 -7.03 -3.36 -29.84
CA THR A 199 -6.19 -4.10 -28.89
C THR A 199 -7.02 -4.77 -27.80
N LYS A 200 -6.47 -5.85 -27.22
CA LYS A 200 -7.09 -6.54 -26.08
C LYS A 200 -6.73 -5.81 -24.80
N PRO A 201 -7.71 -5.35 -23.98
CA PRO A 201 -7.44 -4.68 -22.72
C PRO A 201 -6.77 -5.60 -21.69
N TYR A 202 -6.15 -5.01 -20.65
CA TYR A 202 -5.79 -5.73 -19.45
C TYR A 202 -7.00 -5.80 -18.52
N GLU A 203 -7.26 -6.99 -18.03
CA GLU A 203 -8.21 -7.23 -16.95
C GLU A 203 -7.46 -7.75 -15.76
N LEU A 204 -7.72 -7.17 -14.59
CA LEU A 204 -6.97 -7.46 -13.39
C LEU A 204 -7.83 -7.36 -12.13
N MET A 205 -7.42 -8.10 -11.10
CA MET A 205 -7.88 -7.92 -9.74
C MET A 205 -6.85 -7.06 -8.99
N ALA A 206 -7.21 -5.84 -8.63
CA ALA A 206 -6.40 -5.02 -7.75
C ALA A 206 -6.72 -5.36 -6.30
N VAL A 207 -5.70 -5.68 -5.51
CA VAL A 207 -5.81 -5.99 -4.09
C VAL A 207 -5.12 -4.88 -3.31
N ASN A 208 -5.89 -4.09 -2.58
CA ASN A 208 -5.37 -3.09 -1.66
C ASN A 208 -5.24 -3.71 -0.27
N ALA A 209 -4.05 -3.62 0.33
CA ALA A 209 -3.77 -4.19 1.64
C ALA A 209 -3.08 -3.17 2.56
N HIS A 210 -3.42 -3.22 3.84
CA HIS A 210 -2.69 -2.57 4.90
C HIS A 210 -2.49 -3.62 6.01
N LEU A 211 -1.36 -4.33 5.96
CA LEU A 211 -1.09 -5.41 6.89
C LEU A 211 -0.74 -4.86 8.27
N TYR A 212 -0.84 -5.71 9.25
CA TYR A 212 -0.75 -5.31 10.65
C TYR A 212 0.69 -4.96 11.04
N PHE A 213 0.87 -3.78 11.63
CA PHE A 213 2.15 -3.36 12.20
C PHE A 213 2.19 -3.67 13.69
N ARG A 214 2.98 -4.68 14.11
CA ARG A 214 3.29 -4.93 15.53
C ARG A 214 4.68 -5.54 15.74
N ASN A 215 5.12 -5.50 17.01
CA ASN A 215 6.40 -5.99 17.52
C ASN A 215 6.66 -7.51 17.34
N TYR A 216 5.78 -8.23 16.65
CA TYR A 216 5.92 -9.66 16.37
C TYR A 216 5.98 -9.88 14.87
N ILE A 217 7.19 -9.94 14.35
CA ILE A 217 7.48 -10.22 12.92
C ILE A 217 6.81 -11.52 12.44
N ALA A 218 6.60 -12.50 13.34
CA ALA A 218 5.92 -13.74 13.01
C ALA A 218 4.47 -13.53 12.56
N ASP A 219 3.72 -12.64 13.22
CA ASP A 219 2.31 -12.38 12.92
C ASP A 219 2.16 -11.68 11.55
N LEU A 220 3.03 -10.71 11.28
CA LEU A 220 3.08 -10.01 10.00
C LEU A 220 3.37 -10.97 8.84
N ARG A 221 4.30 -11.90 9.02
CA ARG A 221 4.62 -12.93 8.02
C ARG A 221 3.45 -13.87 7.76
N GLN A 222 2.68 -14.20 8.80
CA GLN A 222 1.48 -15.04 8.64
C GLN A 222 0.42 -14.31 7.79
N GLU A 223 0.15 -13.03 8.05
CA GLU A 223 -0.78 -12.23 7.23
C GLU A 223 -0.33 -12.15 5.77
N PHE A 224 0.96 -11.83 5.53
CA PHE A 224 1.51 -11.75 4.17
C PHE A 224 1.42 -13.10 3.44
N ASN A 225 1.80 -14.21 4.11
CA ASN A 225 1.72 -15.54 3.51
C ASN A 225 0.27 -15.91 3.19
N ALA A 226 -0.65 -15.65 4.11
CA ALA A 226 -2.06 -15.92 3.91
C ALA A 226 -2.64 -15.14 2.72
N LEU A 227 -2.26 -13.88 2.57
CA LEU A 227 -2.66 -13.05 1.43
C LEU A 227 -2.07 -13.54 0.12
N ALA A 228 -0.77 -13.86 0.11
CA ALA A 228 -0.09 -14.41 -1.05
C ALA A 228 -0.71 -15.75 -1.49
N ASP A 229 -0.97 -16.65 -0.55
CA ASP A 229 -1.62 -17.95 -0.82
C ASP A 229 -3.04 -17.77 -1.33
N TRP A 230 -3.78 -16.78 -0.81
CA TRP A 230 -5.11 -16.45 -1.32
C TRP A 230 -5.04 -15.97 -2.78
N ILE A 231 -4.14 -15.04 -3.11
CA ILE A 231 -3.93 -14.55 -4.48
C ILE A 231 -3.53 -15.69 -5.40
N MET A 232 -2.56 -16.53 -4.99
CA MET A 232 -2.08 -17.67 -5.76
C MET A 232 -3.20 -18.66 -6.07
N SER A 233 -3.99 -19.02 -5.06
CA SER A 233 -5.10 -19.97 -5.25
C SER A 233 -6.13 -19.47 -6.29
N ARG A 234 -6.34 -18.15 -6.39
CA ARG A 234 -7.26 -17.54 -7.37
C ARG A 234 -6.61 -17.39 -8.75
N SER A 235 -5.34 -17.01 -8.79
CA SER A 235 -4.59 -16.91 -10.06
C SER A 235 -4.43 -18.26 -10.76
N MET A 236 -4.32 -19.33 -10.00
CA MET A 236 -4.17 -20.71 -10.53
C MET A 236 -5.50 -21.37 -10.89
N ALA A 237 -6.62 -20.86 -10.39
CA ALA A 237 -7.91 -21.45 -10.65
C ALA A 237 -8.22 -21.43 -12.16
N ASN A 238 -8.40 -22.60 -12.77
CA ASN A 238 -8.84 -22.76 -14.16
C ASN A 238 -10.33 -22.44 -14.35
N THR A 239 -10.84 -21.51 -13.56
CA THR A 239 -12.25 -21.09 -13.60
C THR A 239 -12.30 -19.66 -14.09
N ASN A 240 -13.33 -19.32 -14.87
CA ASN A 240 -13.64 -17.94 -15.25
C ASN A 240 -14.16 -17.09 -14.08
N ALA A 241 -13.88 -17.51 -12.84
CA ALA A 241 -14.38 -16.84 -11.64
C ALA A 241 -13.62 -15.56 -11.30
N TYR A 242 -12.37 -15.45 -11.77
CA TYR A 242 -11.52 -14.29 -11.52
C TYR A 242 -10.76 -13.89 -12.76
N TYR A 243 -10.37 -12.61 -12.84
CA TYR A 243 -9.48 -12.11 -13.89
C TYR A 243 -8.06 -12.68 -13.71
N PRO A 244 -7.31 -12.86 -14.82
CA PRO A 244 -6.07 -13.65 -14.80
C PRO A 244 -4.89 -12.99 -14.08
N ASN A 245 -4.91 -11.66 -13.98
CA ASN A 245 -3.84 -10.90 -13.36
C ASN A 245 -4.28 -10.38 -12.00
N PHE A 246 -3.40 -10.50 -11.00
CA PHE A 246 -3.60 -9.86 -9.70
C PHE A 246 -2.48 -8.84 -9.47
N ILE A 247 -2.85 -7.67 -8.98
CA ILE A 247 -1.91 -6.63 -8.58
C ILE A 247 -2.18 -6.31 -7.12
N LEU A 248 -1.22 -6.65 -6.26
CA LEU A 248 -1.23 -6.32 -4.85
C LEU A 248 -0.60 -4.93 -4.67
N LEU A 249 -1.30 -4.03 -4.02
CA LEU A 249 -0.85 -2.67 -3.72
C LEU A 249 -1.09 -2.40 -2.23
N GLY A 250 -0.16 -1.79 -1.56
CA GLY A 250 -0.44 -1.37 -0.19
C GLY A 250 0.77 -1.22 0.70
N ASP A 251 0.45 -0.82 1.91
CA ASP A 251 1.34 -0.82 3.04
C ASP A 251 1.34 -2.23 3.64
N LEU A 252 2.35 -3.00 3.29
CA LEU A 252 2.48 -4.37 3.75
C LEU A 252 3.23 -4.47 5.08
N ASN A 253 3.73 -3.34 5.61
CA ASN A 253 4.51 -3.28 6.84
C ASN A 253 5.63 -4.34 6.91
N LEU A 254 6.12 -4.77 5.76
CA LEU A 254 7.23 -5.70 5.69
C LEU A 254 8.44 -4.97 6.25
N ASP A 255 8.83 -5.38 7.45
CA ASP A 255 9.95 -4.78 8.16
C ASP A 255 11.24 -5.48 7.76
N TYR A 256 12.19 -4.67 7.35
CA TYR A 256 13.54 -5.10 6.99
C TYR A 256 14.55 -4.65 8.06
N ASP A 257 14.20 -4.75 9.33
CA ASP A 257 15.10 -4.42 10.45
C ASP A 257 16.40 -5.22 10.37
N ASN A 258 16.34 -6.39 9.76
CA ASN A 258 17.51 -7.12 9.33
C ASN A 258 17.49 -7.27 7.80
N PRO A 259 17.88 -6.23 7.05
CA PRO A 259 17.66 -6.13 5.60
C PRO A 259 18.10 -7.35 4.81
N LYS A 260 19.17 -8.02 5.27
CA LYS A 260 19.69 -9.21 4.58
C LYS A 260 18.81 -10.43 4.83
N THR A 261 18.50 -10.73 6.10
CA THR A 261 17.80 -11.99 6.45
C THR A 261 16.33 -11.95 6.07
N ASP A 262 15.66 -10.83 6.28
CA ASP A 262 14.22 -10.71 6.02
C ASP A 262 13.95 -10.58 4.53
N ARG A 263 14.77 -9.86 3.81
CA ARG A 263 14.73 -9.80 2.35
C ARG A 263 14.96 -11.18 1.72
N ASP A 264 16.01 -11.91 2.13
CA ASP A 264 16.29 -13.25 1.61
C ASP A 264 15.09 -14.21 1.80
N ARG A 265 14.38 -14.12 2.92
CA ARG A 265 13.17 -14.93 3.19
C ARG A 265 12.00 -14.55 2.29
N ILE A 266 11.76 -13.25 2.09
CA ILE A 266 10.70 -12.78 1.19
C ILE A 266 11.02 -13.16 -0.25
N GLU A 267 12.26 -12.98 -0.70
CA GLU A 267 12.71 -13.43 -2.02
C GLU A 267 12.55 -14.93 -2.20
N GLN A 268 12.89 -15.73 -1.19
CA GLN A 268 12.66 -17.18 -1.23
C GLN A 268 11.17 -17.51 -1.36
N ARG A 269 10.31 -16.82 -0.62
CA ARG A 269 8.86 -17.00 -0.74
C ARG A 269 8.35 -16.63 -2.13
N ILE A 270 8.79 -15.50 -2.68
CA ILE A 270 8.44 -15.07 -4.04
C ILE A 270 8.94 -16.08 -5.09
N LYS A 271 10.13 -16.62 -4.94
CA LYS A 271 10.65 -17.67 -5.83
C LYS A 271 9.79 -18.95 -5.79
N LEU A 272 9.31 -19.33 -4.60
CA LEU A 272 8.37 -20.44 -4.47
C LEU A 272 7.04 -20.14 -5.16
N LEU A 273 6.47 -18.97 -4.93
CA LEU A 273 5.24 -18.52 -5.57
C LEU A 273 5.38 -18.48 -7.11
N HIS A 274 6.50 -17.98 -7.60
CA HIS A 274 6.79 -17.94 -9.04
C HIS A 274 6.88 -19.33 -9.66
N ARG A 275 7.53 -20.29 -8.98
CA ARG A 275 7.60 -21.69 -9.41
C ARG A 275 6.21 -22.34 -9.46
N ASP A 276 5.38 -22.06 -8.46
CA ASP A 276 4.07 -22.67 -8.32
C ASP A 276 3.05 -22.07 -9.30
N LEU A 277 3.27 -20.83 -9.77
CA LEU A 277 2.44 -20.14 -10.75
C LEU A 277 2.89 -20.47 -12.19
N VAL A 278 2.64 -21.69 -12.64
CA VAL A 278 3.05 -22.17 -13.97
C VAL A 278 2.47 -21.28 -15.09
N GLY A 279 3.36 -20.79 -15.95
CA GLY A 279 2.98 -19.93 -17.09
C GLY A 279 2.61 -18.50 -16.71
N ALA A 280 3.04 -18.05 -15.53
CA ALA A 280 2.85 -16.70 -15.06
C ALA A 280 4.11 -16.16 -14.38
N ASN A 281 4.10 -14.88 -14.03
CA ASN A 281 5.20 -14.18 -13.40
C ASN A 281 4.75 -13.54 -12.08
N VAL A 282 5.57 -13.70 -11.03
CA VAL A 282 5.42 -12.98 -9.76
C VAL A 282 6.55 -11.96 -9.67
N ASN A 283 6.20 -10.69 -9.54
CA ASN A 283 7.13 -9.58 -9.57
C ASN A 283 6.84 -8.57 -8.44
N PHE A 284 7.86 -8.30 -7.61
CA PHE A 284 7.83 -7.28 -6.54
C PHE A 284 8.99 -6.30 -6.75
N PRO A 285 8.84 -5.27 -7.58
CA PRO A 285 9.94 -4.40 -8.01
C PRO A 285 10.68 -3.71 -6.85
N PHE A 286 9.97 -3.34 -5.79
CA PHE A 286 10.54 -2.60 -4.66
C PHE A 286 11.42 -3.44 -3.73
N LEU A 287 11.49 -4.76 -3.94
CA LEU A 287 12.44 -5.64 -3.26
C LEU A 287 13.82 -5.67 -3.95
N ASP A 288 13.88 -5.21 -5.19
CA ASP A 288 15.08 -5.25 -6.01
C ASP A 288 15.86 -3.94 -5.98
N ILE A 289 17.16 -4.03 -6.29
CA ILE A 289 17.99 -2.84 -6.52
C ILE A 289 17.53 -2.20 -7.82
N HIS A 290 17.08 -0.95 -7.71
CA HIS A 290 16.68 -0.19 -8.90
C HIS A 290 17.90 0.14 -9.78
N PRO A 291 17.93 -0.24 -11.07
CA PRO A 291 19.14 -0.16 -11.89
C PRO A 291 19.69 1.25 -12.07
N ASN A 292 18.82 2.25 -12.12
CA ASN A 292 19.24 3.65 -12.28
C ASN A 292 19.67 4.31 -10.97
N ARG A 293 19.21 3.80 -9.82
CA ARG A 293 19.56 4.35 -8.49
C ARG A 293 20.66 3.58 -7.81
N GLN A 294 20.89 2.33 -8.21
CA GLN A 294 21.83 1.39 -7.59
C GLN A 294 21.56 1.11 -6.12
N GLU A 295 20.32 1.28 -5.70
CA GLU A 295 19.84 1.06 -4.33
C GLU A 295 18.39 0.57 -4.31
N ILE A 296 17.96 0.03 -3.18
CA ILE A 296 16.56 -0.30 -2.90
C ILE A 296 15.84 0.96 -2.49
N PHE A 297 14.63 1.14 -3.00
CA PHE A 297 13.77 2.23 -2.55
C PHE A 297 13.40 2.11 -1.08
N ARG A 298 13.34 3.24 -0.40
CA ARG A 298 12.71 3.39 0.90
C ARG A 298 11.37 4.09 0.71
N THR A 299 10.34 3.63 1.44
CA THR A 299 8.97 4.09 1.22
C THR A 299 8.38 4.85 2.39
N ASN A 300 8.99 4.75 3.57
CA ASN A 300 8.60 5.58 4.70
C ASN A 300 9.25 6.98 4.63
N ALA A 301 8.61 7.95 5.26
CA ALA A 301 9.05 9.34 5.25
C ALA A 301 10.44 9.58 5.86
N ARG A 302 10.93 8.65 6.68
CA ARG A 302 12.27 8.70 7.29
C ARG A 302 13.37 8.12 6.40
N LEU A 303 13.02 7.53 5.26
CA LEU A 303 13.93 6.84 4.35
C LEU A 303 14.72 5.68 5.00
N THR A 304 14.09 4.98 5.94
CA THR A 304 14.69 3.84 6.66
C THR A 304 14.14 2.51 6.20
N GLU A 305 12.85 2.43 5.87
CA GLU A 305 12.12 1.19 5.66
C GLU A 305 11.41 1.15 4.29
N THR A 306 11.09 -0.07 3.83
CA THR A 306 10.36 -0.34 2.58
C THR A 306 9.04 -1.04 2.91
N PHE A 307 8.10 -0.34 3.53
CA PHE A 307 6.82 -0.89 3.97
C PHE A 307 5.85 -1.08 2.82
N ASP A 308 5.84 -0.13 1.88
CA ASP A 308 4.88 -0.09 0.78
C ASP A 308 5.39 -0.91 -0.41
N GLN A 309 4.50 -1.68 -1.01
CA GLN A 309 4.84 -2.60 -2.10
C GLN A 309 3.79 -2.54 -3.21
N ILE A 310 4.24 -2.88 -4.41
CA ILE A 310 3.38 -3.30 -5.52
C ILE A 310 3.85 -4.67 -5.96
N GLY A 311 2.97 -5.67 -5.85
CA GLY A 311 3.25 -7.04 -6.25
C GLY A 311 2.40 -7.42 -7.47
N LEU A 312 3.05 -7.87 -8.53
CA LEU A 312 2.42 -8.27 -9.78
C LEU A 312 2.37 -9.81 -9.85
N PHE A 313 1.19 -10.37 -10.04
CA PHE A 313 0.94 -11.80 -10.26
C PHE A 313 0.34 -11.94 -11.66
N ASN A 314 1.20 -11.94 -12.67
CA ASN A 314 0.81 -11.75 -14.05
C ASN A 314 0.71 -13.06 -14.81
N ARG A 315 -0.41 -13.29 -15.48
CA ARG A 315 -0.56 -14.29 -16.54
C ARG A 315 -0.48 -13.70 -17.94
N ASP A 316 -0.59 -12.40 -18.06
CA ASP A 316 -0.44 -11.69 -19.31
C ASP A 316 1.05 -11.37 -19.54
N PRO A 317 1.66 -11.92 -20.59
CA PRO A 317 3.09 -11.72 -20.88
C PRO A 317 3.45 -10.27 -21.30
N ARG A 318 2.46 -9.43 -21.52
CA ARG A 318 2.66 -8.01 -21.84
C ARG A 318 2.95 -7.17 -20.57
N LEU A 319 2.70 -7.72 -19.37
CA LEU A 319 2.98 -7.05 -18.10
C LEU A 319 4.44 -7.31 -17.66
N PRO A 320 5.06 -6.37 -16.93
CA PRO A 320 6.48 -6.43 -16.57
C PRO A 320 6.85 -7.72 -15.83
N ALA A 321 7.93 -8.35 -16.28
CA ALA A 321 8.50 -9.54 -15.67
C ALA A 321 9.52 -9.17 -14.57
N HIS A 322 9.69 -10.06 -13.60
CA HIS A 322 10.67 -9.90 -12.51
C HIS A 322 12.10 -9.62 -13.04
N THR A 323 12.50 -10.25 -14.14
CA THR A 323 13.83 -10.07 -14.74
C THR A 323 14.10 -8.66 -15.24
N GLU A 324 13.06 -7.85 -15.44
CA GLU A 324 13.21 -6.47 -15.91
C GLU A 324 13.58 -5.50 -14.78
N ASN A 325 13.35 -5.87 -13.52
CA ASN A 325 13.53 -4.96 -12.37
C ASN A 325 14.97 -4.51 -12.16
N THR A 326 15.93 -5.36 -12.45
CA THR A 326 17.37 -5.09 -12.25
C THR A 326 18.12 -4.85 -13.55
N THR A 327 17.45 -4.97 -14.69
CA THR A 327 18.05 -4.79 -16.00
C THR A 327 17.97 -3.34 -16.42
N MET A 328 19.11 -2.73 -16.72
CA MET A 328 19.13 -1.40 -17.36
C MET A 328 18.58 -1.49 -18.77
N VAL A 329 17.38 -1.02 -18.96
CA VAL A 329 16.74 -0.94 -20.27
C VAL A 329 16.95 0.45 -20.83
N THR A 330 17.47 0.52 -22.00
CA THR A 330 17.93 1.78 -22.58
C THR A 330 16.84 2.73 -22.96
N GLN A 331 15.61 2.35 -23.08
CA GLN A 331 14.57 3.28 -23.30
C GLN A 331 13.49 2.89 -24.20
N PRO A 332 12.30 3.39 -23.97
CA PRO A 332 11.82 4.12 -22.79
C PRO A 332 11.40 3.16 -21.69
N GLN A 333 11.74 1.93 -21.81
CA GLN A 333 11.08 0.76 -21.26
C GLN A 333 11.79 0.16 -20.06
N GLY A 334 12.74 0.73 -19.48
CA GLY A 334 13.39 0.21 -18.28
C GLY A 334 12.38 -0.09 -17.21
N PRO A 335 12.75 -0.73 -16.10
CA PRO A 335 11.83 -0.92 -14.99
C PRO A 335 11.34 0.46 -14.55
N ASP A 336 10.15 0.82 -15.01
CA ASP A 336 9.58 2.14 -14.76
C ASP A 336 8.69 2.07 -13.54
N TYR A 337 9.33 2.09 -12.39
CA TYR A 337 8.73 2.14 -11.08
C TYR A 337 9.52 3.06 -10.16
N GLY A 338 8.91 3.57 -9.12
CA GLY A 338 9.58 4.49 -8.23
C GLY A 338 8.77 4.91 -7.02
N VAL A 339 9.38 5.78 -6.23
CA VAL A 339 8.83 6.41 -5.04
C VAL A 339 8.83 7.92 -5.24
N PHE A 340 7.75 8.60 -4.90
CA PHE A 340 7.74 10.05 -4.81
C PHE A 340 8.29 10.48 -3.45
N GLU A 341 9.55 10.84 -3.44
CA GLU A 341 10.29 11.24 -2.23
C GLU A 341 10.00 12.68 -1.83
N PHE A 342 8.80 12.96 -1.33
CA PHE A 342 8.45 14.31 -0.92
C PHE A 342 9.29 14.81 0.26
N GLY A 343 9.91 13.96 1.07
CA GLY A 343 10.87 14.37 2.10
C GLY A 343 12.06 15.14 1.51
N ASN A 344 12.64 14.63 0.42
CA ASN A 344 13.69 15.32 -0.33
C ASN A 344 13.20 16.65 -0.94
N LEU A 345 12.00 16.63 -1.52
CA LEU A 345 11.37 17.84 -2.05
C LEU A 345 11.24 18.92 -0.99
N PHE A 346 10.72 18.58 0.18
CA PHE A 346 10.50 19.52 1.28
C PHE A 346 11.81 20.04 1.84
N SER A 347 12.81 19.16 2.04
CA SER A 347 14.14 19.55 2.51
C SER A 347 14.81 20.54 1.56
N GLU A 348 14.85 20.22 0.28
CA GLU A 348 15.46 21.13 -0.70
C GLU A 348 14.67 22.42 -0.89
N ALA A 349 13.35 22.40 -0.76
CA ALA A 349 12.53 23.61 -0.88
C ALA A 349 12.66 24.53 0.33
N LEU A 350 12.82 23.99 1.53
CA LEU A 350 12.75 24.76 2.77
C LEU A 350 14.14 25.03 3.39
N LEU A 351 15.09 24.10 3.19
CA LEU A 351 16.42 24.12 3.81
C LEU A 351 17.56 24.24 2.78
N ASP A 352 17.23 24.28 1.48
CA ASP A 352 18.17 24.38 0.34
C ASP A 352 19.24 23.27 0.30
N ARG A 353 18.94 22.10 0.86
CA ARG A 353 19.82 20.91 0.86
C ARG A 353 19.03 19.61 0.85
N PRO A 354 19.65 18.50 0.35
CA PRO A 354 19.01 17.18 0.37
C PRO A 354 18.67 16.73 1.78
N TYR A 355 17.65 15.90 1.91
CA TYR A 355 17.25 15.31 3.20
C TYR A 355 18.38 14.48 3.83
N THR A 356 19.15 13.77 3.00
CA THR A 356 20.29 12.95 3.43
C THR A 356 21.42 13.76 4.08
N ASP A 357 21.49 15.07 3.84
CA ASP A 357 22.52 15.95 4.36
C ASP A 357 22.14 16.61 5.70
N LEU A 358 20.93 16.29 6.19
CA LEU A 358 20.47 16.75 7.50
C LEU A 358 21.14 15.95 8.61
N SER A 359 21.53 16.62 9.68
CA SER A 359 21.88 15.93 10.92
C SER A 359 20.68 15.18 11.50
N SER A 360 20.92 14.17 12.32
CA SER A 360 19.82 13.36 12.92
C SER A 360 18.81 14.22 13.70
N ALA A 361 19.26 15.29 14.37
CA ALA A 361 18.37 16.19 15.11
C ALA A 361 17.51 17.04 14.16
N GLU A 362 18.11 17.62 13.12
CA GLU A 362 17.39 18.39 12.10
C GLU A 362 16.41 17.51 11.34
N ALA A 363 16.83 16.31 10.95
CA ALA A 363 15.95 15.34 10.28
C ALA A 363 14.75 14.96 11.16
N ALA A 364 14.95 14.72 12.44
CA ALA A 364 13.86 14.36 13.37
C ALA A 364 12.82 15.49 13.50
N ASP A 365 13.27 16.73 13.70
CA ASP A 365 12.38 17.90 13.81
C ASP A 365 11.63 18.15 12.49
N PHE A 366 12.34 18.03 11.38
CA PHE A 366 11.78 18.26 10.05
C PHE A 366 10.73 17.19 9.70
N VAL A 367 11.08 15.92 9.91
CA VAL A 367 10.18 14.79 9.65
C VAL A 367 8.91 14.90 10.48
N ALA A 368 8.98 15.27 11.76
CA ALA A 368 7.83 15.40 12.63
C ALA A 368 6.75 16.34 12.05
N ARG A 369 7.13 17.33 11.25
CA ARG A 369 6.19 18.24 10.60
C ARG A 369 5.39 17.55 9.49
N PHE A 370 6.07 16.89 8.56
CA PHE A 370 5.36 16.31 7.40
C PHE A 370 4.75 14.93 7.68
N GLU A 371 5.33 14.09 8.56
CA GLU A 371 4.71 12.82 9.00
C GLU A 371 3.28 13.01 9.53
N HIS A 372 3.06 14.07 10.29
CA HIS A 372 1.76 14.32 10.89
C HIS A 372 0.81 15.13 10.01
N LYS A 373 1.32 15.88 9.04
CA LYS A 373 0.52 16.82 8.25
C LYS A 373 0.32 16.34 6.82
N VAL A 374 1.28 15.62 6.25
CA VAL A 374 1.19 15.03 4.91
C VAL A 374 0.99 13.52 5.03
N SER A 375 2.05 12.77 5.22
CA SER A 375 2.06 11.35 5.56
C SER A 375 3.44 10.90 6.06
N ASP A 376 3.48 9.79 6.79
CA ASP A 376 4.69 9.05 7.17
C ASP A 376 5.07 7.98 6.14
N HIS A 377 4.29 7.82 5.08
CA HIS A 377 4.56 6.99 3.92
C HIS A 377 4.70 7.83 2.66
N MET A 378 5.51 7.39 1.73
CA MET A 378 5.67 8.01 0.42
C MET A 378 4.94 7.19 -0.66
N PRO A 379 4.30 7.84 -1.63
CA PRO A 379 3.64 7.14 -2.71
C PRO A 379 4.61 6.29 -3.51
N VAL A 380 4.27 5.02 -3.72
CA VAL A 380 4.98 4.11 -4.62
C VAL A 380 4.19 3.94 -5.90
N TRP A 381 4.87 3.69 -7.01
CA TRP A 381 4.19 3.57 -8.30
C TRP A 381 4.92 2.65 -9.27
N VAL A 382 4.14 2.09 -10.20
CA VAL A 382 4.62 1.34 -11.36
C VAL A 382 3.91 1.86 -12.61
N ARG A 383 4.65 1.98 -13.69
CA ARG A 383 4.12 2.26 -15.02
C ARG A 383 3.97 0.96 -15.80
N LEU A 384 2.78 0.72 -16.31
CA LEU A 384 2.52 -0.39 -17.19
C LEU A 384 2.33 0.13 -18.64
N PRO A 385 2.79 -0.61 -19.65
CA PRO A 385 2.45 -0.27 -21.02
C PRO A 385 0.93 -0.40 -21.22
N LEU A 386 0.32 0.44 -22.06
CA LEU A 386 -1.04 0.19 -22.50
C LEU A 386 -1.09 -1.08 -23.33
N PRO A 387 -2.19 -1.84 -23.24
CA PRO A 387 -2.34 -3.05 -24.04
C PRO A 387 -2.17 -2.76 -25.53
N VAL A 388 -1.28 -3.49 -26.17
CA VAL A 388 -1.09 -3.51 -27.62
C VAL A 388 -1.40 -4.91 -28.15
N SER A 389 -1.83 -5.00 -29.42
CA SER A 389 -2.17 -6.28 -30.08
C SER A 389 -0.96 -7.19 -30.22
#